data_271c6d7b5560c2136ce7e2847cf6a9dd
#
_entry.id   271c6d7b5560c2136ce7e2847cf6a9dd
#
_cell.length_a   1.000
_cell.length_b   1.000
_cell.length_c   1.000
_cell.angle_alpha   90.00
_cell.angle_beta   90.00
_cell.angle_gamma   90.00
#
_symmetry.space_group_name_H-M   'P 1'
#
loop_
_entity.id
_entity.type
_entity.pdbx_description
1 polymer ?
#
loop_
_entity_poly.entity_id
_entity_poly.type
_entity_poly.pdbx_seq_one_letter_code
_entity_poly.pdbx_strand_id
1 'polypeptide(L)'
;ESLALARNERGPMSSRNLYFTLEKKAAITPLADATLSAIRSNAITYLNPPIKNMGHEGIRKAGREITKWYDRQNSGAGFSTAATLMEHAGTGGALFRNLYRDFLEEAYQVTHHQSVGQAHLLFTSIARDWAHIISLFEEIGATGKRDHVLQASESFKTVAEREKEAMTLLAAI
;
A
#
# COMPACT_ATOMS: atom_id res chain seq x y z
N GLU A 1 2.91 -12.47 33.83
CA GLU A 1 2.77 -11.00 33.62
C GLU A 1 2.60 -10.65 32.15
N SER A 2 3.45 -11.13 31.23
CA SER A 2 3.40 -10.79 29.79
C SER A 2 2.10 -11.21 29.08
N LEU A 3 1.52 -12.36 29.44
CA LEU A 3 0.23 -12.81 28.89
C LEU A 3 -0.95 -11.97 29.38
N ALA A 4 -0.92 -11.47 30.60
CA ALA A 4 -1.95 -10.58 31.13
C ALA A 4 -1.89 -9.20 30.47
N LEU A 5 -0.68 -8.70 30.17
CA LEU A 5 -0.47 -7.46 29.40
C LEU A 5 -0.94 -7.59 27.96
N ALA A 6 -0.67 -8.71 27.30
CA ALA A 6 -1.13 -8.97 25.94
C ALA A 6 -2.66 -9.12 25.83
N ARG A 7 -3.32 -9.51 26.92
CA ARG A 7 -4.79 -9.62 27.04
C ARG A 7 -5.46 -8.37 27.60
N ASN A 8 -4.84 -7.21 27.50
CA ASN A 8 -5.36 -5.97 28.07
C ASN A 8 -6.87 -5.82 27.80
N GLU A 9 -7.67 -5.84 28.87
CA GLU A 9 -9.13 -5.79 28.81
C GLU A 9 -9.68 -4.38 28.72
N ARG A 10 -8.83 -3.37 28.93
CA ARG A 10 -9.24 -1.97 29.04
C ARG A 10 -8.57 -1.11 27.97
N GLY A 11 -9.35 -0.23 27.36
CA GLY A 11 -8.87 0.73 26.38
C GLY A 11 -9.43 0.52 24.97
N PRO A 12 -9.24 1.48 24.06
CA PRO A 12 -9.82 1.46 22.72
C PRO A 12 -9.28 0.31 21.82
N MET A 13 -8.09 -0.20 22.16
CA MET A 13 -7.43 -1.32 21.43
C MET A 13 -7.46 -2.62 22.25
N SER A 14 -8.37 -2.77 23.20
CA SER A 14 -8.42 -3.96 24.04
C SER A 14 -8.85 -5.18 23.22
N SER A 15 -8.19 -6.32 23.46
CA SER A 15 -8.53 -7.61 22.83
C SER A 15 -9.83 -8.20 23.38
N ARG A 16 -10.35 -7.71 24.50
CA ARG A 16 -11.55 -8.25 25.21
C ARG A 16 -11.49 -9.75 25.45
N ASN A 17 -10.30 -10.30 25.64
CA ASN A 17 -10.06 -11.75 25.75
C ASN A 17 -10.61 -12.58 24.58
N LEU A 18 -10.73 -11.99 23.39
CA LEU A 18 -11.12 -12.74 22.19
C LEU A 18 -10.05 -13.76 21.82
N TYR A 19 -10.50 -14.97 21.53
CA TYR A 19 -9.67 -16.01 20.93
C TYR A 19 -10.42 -16.65 19.76
N PHE A 20 -9.68 -17.20 18.83
CA PHE A 20 -10.21 -17.86 17.65
C PHE A 20 -9.69 -19.28 17.60
N THR A 21 -10.56 -20.22 17.27
CA THR A 21 -10.18 -21.58 16.92
C THR A 21 -10.22 -21.76 15.41
N LEU A 22 -9.22 -22.44 14.87
CA LEU A 22 -9.17 -22.78 13.46
C LEU A 22 -9.45 -24.26 13.29
N GLU A 23 -10.50 -24.59 12.54
CA GLU A 23 -10.85 -25.95 12.19
C GLU A 23 -10.64 -26.19 10.70
N LYS A 24 -9.96 -27.30 10.39
CA LYS A 24 -9.77 -27.69 8.99
C LYS A 24 -11.09 -28.21 8.43
N LYS A 25 -11.60 -27.59 7.37
CA LYS A 25 -12.78 -28.06 6.63
C LYS A 25 -12.43 -29.34 5.85
N ALA A 26 -13.44 -30.21 5.66
CA ALA A 26 -13.30 -31.45 4.88
C ALA A 26 -12.97 -31.18 3.40
N ALA A 27 -13.55 -30.12 2.83
CA ALA A 27 -13.24 -29.66 1.47
C ALA A 27 -12.38 -28.39 1.53
N ILE A 28 -11.22 -28.42 0.85
CA ILE A 28 -10.29 -27.29 0.73
C ILE A 28 -10.29 -26.86 -0.73
N THR A 29 -10.51 -25.57 -0.95
CA THR A 29 -10.35 -24.96 -2.30
C THR A 29 -8.90 -25.15 -2.76
N PRO A 30 -8.63 -25.57 -4.00
CA PRO A 30 -7.28 -25.62 -4.54
C PRO A 30 -6.55 -24.29 -4.34
N LEU A 31 -5.26 -24.37 -4.03
CA LEU A 31 -4.49 -23.16 -3.71
C LEU A 31 -4.50 -22.14 -4.84
N ALA A 32 -4.39 -22.57 -6.09
CA ALA A 32 -4.43 -21.70 -7.25
C ALA A 32 -5.76 -20.91 -7.34
N ASP A 33 -6.90 -21.61 -7.17
CA ASP A 33 -8.23 -21.00 -7.25
C ASP A 33 -8.45 -20.01 -6.09
N ALA A 34 -8.03 -20.38 -4.89
CA ALA A 34 -8.09 -19.50 -3.72
C ALA A 34 -7.23 -18.25 -3.91
N THR A 35 -6.02 -18.40 -4.49
CA THR A 35 -5.11 -17.30 -4.78
C THR A 35 -5.72 -16.34 -5.80
N LEU A 36 -6.23 -16.82 -6.94
CA LEU A 36 -6.86 -15.98 -7.95
C LEU A 36 -8.08 -15.26 -7.39
N SER A 37 -8.93 -15.96 -6.63
CA SER A 37 -10.10 -15.36 -5.98
C SER A 37 -9.70 -14.24 -5.01
N ALA A 38 -8.66 -14.44 -4.20
CA ALA A 38 -8.15 -13.43 -3.27
C ALA A 38 -7.57 -12.22 -4.00
N ILE A 39 -6.77 -12.41 -5.05
CA ILE A 39 -6.20 -11.36 -5.89
C ILE A 39 -7.32 -10.52 -6.51
N ARG A 40 -8.30 -11.17 -7.15
CA ARG A 40 -9.44 -10.49 -7.76
C ARG A 40 -10.24 -9.67 -6.75
N SER A 41 -10.57 -10.26 -5.60
CA SER A 41 -11.32 -9.58 -4.54
C SER A 41 -10.57 -8.34 -4.02
N ASN A 42 -9.25 -8.47 -3.79
CA ASN A 42 -8.40 -7.36 -3.38
C ASN A 42 -8.38 -6.24 -4.43
N ALA A 43 -8.20 -6.60 -5.70
CA ALA A 43 -8.18 -5.64 -6.80
C ALA A 43 -9.52 -4.89 -6.94
N ILE A 44 -10.65 -5.58 -6.87
CA ILE A 44 -11.99 -4.96 -6.90
C ILE A 44 -12.17 -4.00 -5.72
N THR A 45 -11.78 -4.41 -4.52
CA THR A 45 -11.85 -3.55 -3.33
C THR A 45 -10.96 -2.31 -3.44
N TYR A 46 -9.75 -2.47 -3.99
CA TYR A 46 -8.85 -1.35 -4.24
C TYR A 46 -9.42 -0.34 -5.25
N LEU A 47 -10.03 -0.82 -6.33
CA LEU A 47 -10.62 0.03 -7.38
C LEU A 47 -11.91 0.72 -6.92
N ASN A 48 -12.67 0.09 -6.00
CA ASN A 48 -13.94 0.58 -5.48
C ASN A 48 -13.89 0.67 -3.94
N PRO A 49 -13.00 1.48 -3.38
CA PRO A 49 -12.85 1.52 -1.93
C PRO A 49 -14.09 2.13 -1.26
N PRO A 50 -14.43 1.68 -0.03
CA PRO A 50 -15.57 2.20 0.71
C PRO A 50 -15.42 3.66 1.13
N ILE A 51 -14.20 4.17 1.13
CA ILE A 51 -13.84 5.53 1.51
C ILE A 51 -13.10 6.20 0.35
N LYS A 52 -13.56 7.37 -0.11
CA LYS A 52 -13.00 8.13 -1.26
C LYS A 52 -11.51 8.52 -1.16
N ASN A 53 -10.91 8.41 0.02
CA ASN A 53 -9.50 8.75 0.23
C ASN A 53 -8.57 7.53 0.24
N MET A 54 -9.02 6.39 -0.29
CA MET A 54 -8.26 5.15 -0.40
C MET A 54 -7.99 4.78 -1.86
N GLY A 55 -7.17 3.75 -2.06
CA GLY A 55 -6.80 3.29 -3.39
C GLY A 55 -6.12 4.38 -4.23
N HIS A 56 -6.19 4.25 -5.54
CA HIS A 56 -5.59 5.18 -6.49
C HIS A 56 -6.11 6.62 -6.37
N GLU A 57 -7.39 6.80 -5.99
CA GLU A 57 -7.96 8.14 -5.78
C GLU A 57 -7.36 8.83 -4.54
N GLY A 58 -7.07 8.09 -3.48
CA GLY A 58 -6.36 8.59 -2.31
C GLY A 58 -4.94 9.05 -2.66
N ILE A 59 -4.22 8.26 -3.46
CA ILE A 59 -2.87 8.60 -3.95
C ILE A 59 -2.94 9.86 -4.82
N ARG A 60 -3.87 9.94 -5.77
CA ARG A 60 -4.09 11.12 -6.61
C ARG A 60 -4.42 12.36 -5.79
N LYS A 61 -5.22 12.20 -4.73
CA LYS A 61 -5.53 13.30 -3.80
C LYS A 61 -4.28 13.75 -3.05
N ALA A 62 -3.43 12.84 -2.55
CA ALA A 62 -2.16 13.20 -1.91
C ALA A 62 -1.30 14.06 -2.83
N GLY A 63 -1.18 13.69 -4.11
CA GLY A 63 -0.47 14.48 -5.11
C GLY A 63 -1.02 15.89 -5.30
N ARG A 64 -2.34 16.07 -5.23
CA ARG A 64 -2.96 17.42 -5.32
C ARG A 64 -2.78 18.25 -4.05
N GLU A 65 -2.75 17.60 -2.89
CA GLU A 65 -2.73 18.30 -1.59
C GLU A 65 -1.31 18.57 -1.06
N ILE A 66 -0.28 17.89 -1.60
CA ILE A 66 1.10 17.98 -1.08
C ILE A 66 1.66 19.41 -1.12
N THR A 67 1.30 20.21 -2.13
CA THR A 67 1.71 21.62 -2.22
C THR A 67 1.10 22.46 -1.12
N LYS A 68 -0.16 22.20 -0.75
CA LYS A 68 -0.83 22.86 0.38
C LYS A 68 -0.22 22.43 1.71
N TRP A 69 0.23 21.16 1.84
CA TRP A 69 0.93 20.73 3.05
C TRP A 69 2.25 21.47 3.21
N TYR A 70 3.02 21.59 2.13
CA TYR A 70 4.27 22.34 2.12
C TYR A 70 4.04 23.81 2.52
N ASP A 71 3.04 24.48 1.93
CA ASP A 71 2.75 25.89 2.19
C ASP A 71 2.29 26.15 3.65
N ARG A 72 1.71 25.14 4.32
CA ARG A 72 1.28 25.23 5.72
C ARG A 72 2.39 24.93 6.72
N GLN A 73 3.41 24.21 6.30
CA GLN A 73 4.50 23.80 7.18
C GLN A 73 5.66 24.80 7.05
N ASN A 74 5.95 25.51 8.14
CA ASN A 74 7.10 26.43 8.20
C ASN A 74 8.45 25.68 8.27
N SER A 75 8.48 24.35 8.26
CA SER A 75 9.70 23.54 8.29
C SER A 75 9.53 22.24 7.53
N GLY A 76 10.62 21.71 6.98
CA GLY A 76 10.65 20.42 6.30
C GLY A 76 10.47 19.19 7.21
N ALA A 77 10.46 19.36 8.52
CA ALA A 77 10.42 18.26 9.49
C ALA A 77 9.23 17.31 9.30
N GLY A 78 8.06 17.83 8.92
CA GLY A 78 6.89 17.02 8.64
C GLY A 78 7.07 16.07 7.45
N PHE A 79 7.83 16.47 6.44
CA PHE A 79 8.14 15.64 5.28
C PHE A 79 9.12 14.50 5.64
N SER A 80 10.17 14.79 6.42
CA SER A 80 11.08 13.76 6.92
C SER A 80 10.34 12.73 7.79
N THR A 81 9.44 13.19 8.66
CA THR A 81 8.59 12.30 9.46
C THR A 81 7.69 11.44 8.57
N ALA A 82 7.07 12.04 7.54
CA ALA A 82 6.23 11.31 6.61
C ALA A 82 7.02 10.26 5.81
N ALA A 83 8.24 10.57 5.35
CA ALA A 83 9.13 9.62 4.70
C ALA A 83 9.42 8.41 5.62
N THR A 84 9.81 8.66 6.86
CA THR A 84 10.05 7.61 7.86
C THR A 84 8.81 6.73 8.10
N LEU A 85 7.63 7.35 8.23
CA LEU A 85 6.38 6.60 8.42
C LEU A 85 6.02 5.76 7.20
N MET A 86 6.24 6.26 5.98
CA MET A 86 5.97 5.53 4.74
C MET A 86 6.89 4.32 4.57
N GLU A 87 8.14 4.38 5.04
CA GLU A 87 9.11 3.29 4.89
C GLU A 87 9.09 2.31 6.06
N HIS A 88 8.96 2.78 7.29
CA HIS A 88 9.20 1.95 8.48
C HIS A 88 7.96 1.66 9.32
N ALA A 89 6.93 2.48 9.25
CA ALA A 89 5.76 2.33 10.13
C ALA A 89 4.55 1.64 9.48
N GLY A 90 4.72 1.10 8.26
CA GLY A 90 3.66 0.35 7.59
C GLY A 90 2.42 1.19 7.23
N THR A 91 2.58 2.49 7.05
CA THR A 91 1.46 3.41 6.72
C THR A 91 1.24 3.60 5.23
N GLY A 92 1.98 2.90 4.39
CA GLY A 92 1.93 3.01 2.93
C GLY A 92 3.33 3.01 2.33
N GLY A 93 3.50 3.57 1.12
CA GLY A 93 4.80 3.71 0.49
C GLY A 93 5.35 2.43 -0.15
N ALA A 94 6.68 2.34 -0.26
CA ALA A 94 7.36 1.28 -1.00
C ALA A 94 7.26 -0.09 -0.32
N LEU A 95 7.25 -0.16 1.01
CA LEU A 95 7.24 -1.42 1.77
C LEU A 95 6.12 -2.35 1.31
N PHE A 96 4.87 -1.90 1.34
CA PHE A 96 3.73 -2.73 0.95
C PHE A 96 3.70 -3.05 -0.53
N ARG A 97 4.25 -2.17 -1.39
CA ARG A 97 4.34 -2.44 -2.84
C ARG A 97 5.38 -3.49 -3.14
N ASN A 98 6.49 -3.51 -2.42
CA ASN A 98 7.47 -4.58 -2.47
C ASN A 98 6.87 -5.91 -2.01
N LEU A 99 6.18 -5.95 -0.87
CA LEU A 99 5.52 -7.16 -0.37
C LEU A 99 4.46 -7.67 -1.38
N TYR A 100 3.68 -6.77 -1.97
CA TYR A 100 2.67 -7.18 -2.94
C TYR A 100 3.29 -7.65 -4.28
N ARG A 101 4.37 -7.04 -4.72
CA ARG A 101 5.18 -7.51 -5.86
C ARG A 101 5.67 -8.95 -5.62
N ASP A 102 6.27 -9.21 -4.47
CA ASP A 102 6.82 -10.52 -4.12
C ASP A 102 5.68 -11.57 -4.00
N PHE A 103 4.57 -11.19 -3.40
CA PHE A 103 3.36 -12.02 -3.39
C PHE A 103 2.86 -12.35 -4.81
N LEU A 104 2.85 -11.40 -5.74
CA LEU A 104 2.43 -11.64 -7.13
C LEU A 104 3.40 -12.56 -7.87
N GLU A 105 4.69 -12.51 -7.57
CA GLU A 105 5.67 -13.45 -8.09
C GLU A 105 5.37 -14.88 -7.65
N GLU A 106 5.18 -15.09 -6.34
CA GLU A 106 4.80 -16.39 -5.77
C GLU A 106 3.45 -16.86 -6.31
N ALA A 107 2.46 -15.96 -6.39
CA ALA A 107 1.15 -16.25 -6.95
C ALA A 107 1.23 -16.69 -8.41
N TYR A 108 2.11 -16.09 -9.20
CA TYR A 108 2.34 -16.51 -10.59
C TYR A 108 2.92 -17.93 -10.67
N GLN A 109 3.85 -18.29 -9.78
CA GLN A 109 4.40 -19.66 -9.72
C GLN A 109 3.33 -20.72 -9.39
N VAL A 110 2.33 -20.34 -8.59
CA VAL A 110 1.23 -21.24 -8.19
C VAL A 110 0.13 -21.32 -9.24
N THR A 111 -0.20 -20.20 -9.89
CA THR A 111 -1.40 -20.07 -10.73
C THR A 111 -1.09 -20.15 -12.23
N HIS A 112 0.13 -19.82 -12.62
CA HIS A 112 0.57 -19.63 -14.02
C HIS A 112 -0.34 -18.68 -14.82
N HIS A 113 -1.09 -17.78 -14.14
CA HIS A 113 -2.03 -16.87 -14.76
C HIS A 113 -1.29 -15.66 -15.35
N GLN A 114 -1.41 -15.44 -16.66
CA GLN A 114 -0.65 -14.41 -17.38
C GLN A 114 -0.83 -13.00 -16.78
N SER A 115 -2.06 -12.62 -16.41
CA SER A 115 -2.33 -11.29 -15.82
C SER A 115 -1.61 -11.11 -14.47
N VAL A 116 -1.42 -12.18 -13.70
CA VAL A 116 -0.66 -12.11 -12.42
C VAL A 116 0.82 -11.81 -12.71
N GLY A 117 1.42 -12.50 -13.69
CA GLY A 117 2.80 -12.23 -14.10
C GLY A 117 2.99 -10.81 -14.66
N GLN A 118 2.05 -10.31 -15.46
CA GLN A 118 2.08 -8.93 -15.96
C GLN A 118 1.95 -7.92 -14.82
N ALA A 119 1.05 -8.14 -13.86
CA ALA A 119 0.89 -7.28 -12.69
C ALA A 119 2.14 -7.28 -11.79
N HIS A 120 2.84 -8.42 -11.63
CA HIS A 120 4.13 -8.47 -10.95
C HIS A 120 5.14 -7.49 -11.56
N LEU A 121 5.26 -7.45 -12.90
CA LEU A 121 6.16 -6.54 -13.60
C LEU A 121 5.75 -5.06 -13.37
N LEU A 122 4.45 -4.77 -13.41
CA LEU A 122 3.94 -3.43 -13.10
C LEU A 122 4.27 -3.04 -11.66
N PHE A 123 4.04 -3.92 -10.68
CA PHE A 123 4.35 -3.65 -9.27
C PHE A 123 5.85 -3.51 -9.00
N THR A 124 6.71 -4.12 -9.81
CA THR A 124 8.16 -3.89 -9.76
C THR A 124 8.51 -2.43 -10.07
N SER A 125 7.86 -1.83 -11.07
CA SER A 125 8.06 -0.41 -11.38
C SER A 125 7.38 0.51 -10.35
N ILE A 126 6.15 0.17 -9.93
CA ILE A 126 5.39 0.92 -8.92
C ILE A 126 6.16 1.03 -7.59
N ALA A 127 6.79 -0.05 -7.14
CA ALA A 127 7.60 -0.04 -5.92
C ALA A 127 8.79 0.94 -6.02
N ARG A 128 9.44 1.02 -7.19
CA ARG A 128 10.51 2.01 -7.44
C ARG A 128 10.00 3.45 -7.45
N ASP A 129 8.83 3.67 -8.05
CA ASP A 129 8.21 5.00 -8.05
C ASP A 129 7.87 5.46 -6.63
N TRP A 130 7.40 4.56 -5.77
CA TRP A 130 7.17 4.85 -4.36
C TRP A 130 8.46 5.14 -3.59
N ALA A 131 9.53 4.38 -3.83
CA ALA A 131 10.84 4.66 -3.24
C ALA A 131 11.36 6.05 -3.66
N HIS A 132 11.14 6.44 -4.93
CA HIS A 132 11.46 7.79 -5.41
C HIS A 132 10.64 8.88 -4.70
N ILE A 133 9.33 8.67 -4.48
CA ILE A 133 8.51 9.62 -3.71
C ILE A 133 9.06 9.79 -2.29
N ILE A 134 9.47 8.70 -1.63
CA ILE A 134 10.05 8.74 -0.29
C ILE A 134 11.34 9.56 -0.29
N SER A 135 12.25 9.33 -1.26
CA SER A 135 13.47 10.12 -1.43
C SER A 135 13.17 11.61 -1.62
N LEU A 136 12.17 11.97 -2.42
CA LEU A 136 11.75 13.36 -2.57
C LEU A 136 11.25 13.96 -1.25
N PHE A 137 10.54 13.20 -0.42
CA PHE A 137 10.10 13.65 0.91
C PHE A 137 11.28 13.90 1.85
N GLU A 138 12.29 13.04 1.82
CA GLU A 138 13.55 13.24 2.57
C GLU A 138 14.26 14.52 2.10
N GLU A 139 14.36 14.74 0.79
CA GLU A 139 14.96 15.94 0.21
C GLU A 139 14.18 17.21 0.53
N ILE A 140 12.85 17.18 0.53
CA ILE A 140 12.02 18.30 0.99
C ILE A 140 12.31 18.58 2.46
N GLY A 141 12.38 17.53 3.27
CA GLY A 141 12.69 17.64 4.69
C GLY A 141 14.06 18.27 4.96
N ALA A 142 15.07 17.87 4.19
CA ALA A 142 16.45 18.33 4.35
C ALA A 142 16.71 19.73 3.78
N THR A 143 16.08 20.06 2.64
CA THR A 143 16.43 21.26 1.87
C THR A 143 15.35 22.35 1.85
N GLY A 144 14.11 21.99 2.13
CA GLY A 144 12.95 22.87 1.99
C GLY A 144 12.69 23.33 0.54
N LYS A 145 13.25 22.68 -0.48
CA LYS A 145 13.10 23.11 -1.87
C LYS A 145 11.71 22.76 -2.44
N ARG A 146 11.01 23.77 -2.94
CA ARG A 146 9.68 23.63 -3.53
C ARG A 146 9.67 22.74 -4.79
N ASP A 147 10.76 22.70 -5.53
CA ASP A 147 10.86 21.89 -6.75
C ASP A 147 10.67 20.40 -6.46
N HIS A 148 11.17 19.89 -5.34
CA HIS A 148 10.97 18.50 -4.94
C HIS A 148 9.49 18.22 -4.58
N VAL A 149 8.76 19.21 -4.06
CA VAL A 149 7.31 19.12 -3.81
C VAL A 149 6.54 18.97 -5.12
N LEU A 150 6.91 19.74 -6.15
CA LEU A 150 6.28 19.62 -7.46
C LEU A 150 6.58 18.29 -8.12
N GLN A 151 7.82 17.80 -8.02
CA GLN A 151 8.21 16.46 -8.50
C GLN A 151 7.43 15.38 -7.78
N ALA A 152 7.32 15.43 -6.46
CA ALA A 152 6.54 14.48 -5.68
C ALA A 152 5.06 14.50 -6.07
N SER A 153 4.47 15.69 -6.33
CA SER A 153 3.09 15.82 -6.82
C SER A 153 2.88 15.08 -8.14
N GLU A 154 3.78 15.22 -9.11
CA GLU A 154 3.69 14.50 -10.40
C GLU A 154 3.93 12.99 -10.23
N SER A 155 4.88 12.60 -9.38
CA SER A 155 5.15 11.19 -9.09
C SER A 155 3.93 10.50 -8.47
N PHE A 156 3.21 11.14 -7.55
CA PHE A 156 1.94 10.62 -7.01
C PHE A 156 0.88 10.40 -8.09
N LYS A 157 0.75 11.30 -9.06
CA LYS A 157 -0.21 11.13 -10.16
C LYS A 157 0.17 9.92 -11.02
N THR A 158 1.45 9.79 -11.36
CA THR A 158 1.97 8.67 -12.14
C THR A 158 1.73 7.34 -11.44
N VAL A 159 2.06 7.25 -10.15
CA VAL A 159 1.84 6.04 -9.36
C VAL A 159 0.36 5.69 -9.25
N ALA A 160 -0.51 6.68 -9.06
CA ALA A 160 -1.96 6.45 -9.00
C ALA A 160 -2.50 5.80 -10.27
N GLU A 161 -2.07 6.27 -11.45
CA GLU A 161 -2.48 5.67 -12.74
C GLU A 161 -1.91 4.26 -12.92
N ARG A 162 -0.64 4.04 -12.60
CA ARG A 162 0.00 2.72 -12.71
C ARG A 162 -0.63 1.69 -11.76
N GLU A 163 -0.90 2.07 -10.51
CA GLU A 163 -1.60 1.18 -9.57
C GLU A 163 -3.02 0.87 -10.05
N LYS A 164 -3.73 1.87 -10.58
CA LYS A 164 -5.06 1.66 -11.18
C LYS A 164 -4.99 0.66 -12.34
N GLU A 165 -4.02 0.81 -13.25
CA GLU A 165 -3.81 -0.09 -14.39
C GLU A 165 -3.55 -1.53 -13.91
N ALA A 166 -2.59 -1.71 -12.99
CA ALA A 166 -2.24 -3.02 -12.46
C ALA A 166 -3.43 -3.69 -11.75
N MET A 167 -4.19 -2.94 -10.93
CA MET A 167 -5.36 -3.47 -10.25
C MET A 167 -6.53 -3.73 -11.22
N THR A 168 -6.67 -2.97 -12.29
CA THR A 168 -7.68 -3.24 -13.34
C THR A 168 -7.37 -4.57 -14.04
N LEU A 169 -6.12 -4.83 -14.34
CA LEU A 169 -5.67 -6.10 -14.92
C LEU A 169 -5.99 -7.28 -13.98
N LEU A 170 -5.74 -7.12 -12.68
CA LEU A 170 -6.00 -8.15 -11.67
C LEU A 170 -7.49 -8.33 -11.35
N ALA A 171 -8.31 -7.32 -11.50
CA ALA A 171 -9.76 -7.43 -11.30
C ALA A 171 -10.45 -8.21 -12.43
N ALA A 172 -9.82 -8.34 -13.59
CA ALA A 172 -10.33 -9.04 -14.76
C ALA A 172 -10.03 -10.56 -14.78
N ILE A 173 -9.34 -11.08 -13.75
CA ILE A 173 -9.01 -12.51 -13.58
C ILE A 173 -10.27 -13.34 -13.38
#